data_e4acd52d0494cbe779e6f2bec1411ad0
#
_entry.id   e4acd52d0494cbe779e6f2bec1411ad0
#
_cell.length_a   1.000
_cell.length_b   1.000
_cell.length_c   1.000
_cell.angle_alpha   90.00
_cell.angle_beta   90.00
_cell.angle_gamma   90.00
#
_symmetry.space_group_name_H-M   'P 1'
#
loop_
_entity.id
_entity.type
_entity.pdbx_description
1 polymer ?
#
loop_
_entity_poly.entity_id
_entity_poly.type
_entity_poly.pdbx_seq_one_letter_code
_entity_poly.pdbx_strand_id
1 'polypeptide(L)'
;RAPILLSLIFGLLVGVLAQRTRLCTAGGIRDAVLFRDFYLLLGPVAILAVTVVGNLAIGKFNPGFVGQPVAHADGIWNFIGMALVGWSAILLGGCPLRQLILAGEGNSDPAVGVLGMVVGAGFCHNFGLSSSAEGPTGNGKAAVVLCFIVVAAITLLNMEHLGKRKAVSTQKGELRDGKD
;
A
#
# COMPACT_ATOMS: atom_id res chain seq x y z
N ARG A 1 -4.52 20.86 20.37
CA ARG A 1 -5.25 19.61 20.09
C ARG A 1 -6.53 19.97 19.34
N ALA A 2 -6.76 19.38 18.17
CA ALA A 2 -8.01 19.59 17.45
C ALA A 2 -9.19 19.03 18.29
N PRO A 3 -10.35 19.70 18.31
CA PRO A 3 -11.51 19.18 19.01
C PRO A 3 -11.94 17.85 18.38
N ILE A 4 -12.20 16.86 19.23
CA ILE A 4 -12.52 15.48 18.83
C ILE A 4 -13.67 15.44 17.80
N LEU A 5 -14.67 16.28 18.00
CA LEU A 5 -15.83 16.38 17.12
C LEU A 5 -15.44 16.79 15.69
N LEU A 6 -14.53 17.74 15.56
CA LEU A 6 -14.05 18.25 14.28
C LEU A 6 -13.24 17.16 13.53
N SER A 7 -12.39 16.44 14.24
CA SER A 7 -11.62 15.31 13.70
C SER A 7 -12.53 14.18 13.22
N LEU A 8 -13.61 13.91 13.95
CA LEU A 8 -14.57 12.86 13.60
C LEU A 8 -15.37 13.22 12.35
N ILE A 9 -15.84 14.48 12.24
CA ILE A 9 -16.57 14.97 11.06
C ILE A 9 -15.68 14.91 9.81
N PHE A 10 -14.46 15.45 9.89
CA PHE A 10 -13.54 15.42 8.75
C PHE A 10 -13.10 14.00 8.39
N GLY A 11 -12.86 13.13 9.38
CA GLY A 11 -12.54 11.72 9.14
C GLY A 11 -13.66 10.99 8.42
N LEU A 12 -14.91 11.21 8.82
CA LEU A 12 -16.09 10.62 8.18
C LEU A 12 -16.24 11.12 6.74
N LEU A 13 -16.07 12.42 6.52
CA LEU A 13 -16.18 13.02 5.19
C LEU A 13 -15.09 12.48 4.25
N VAL A 14 -13.85 12.40 4.70
CA VAL A 14 -12.74 11.81 3.94
C VAL A 14 -12.99 10.32 3.67
N GLY A 15 -13.50 9.57 4.66
CA GLY A 15 -13.83 8.16 4.49
C GLY A 15 -14.90 7.92 3.41
N VAL A 16 -15.98 8.69 3.43
CA VAL A 16 -17.04 8.63 2.40
C VAL A 16 -16.51 8.99 1.01
N LEU A 17 -15.69 10.04 0.90
CA LEU A 17 -15.08 10.42 -0.37
C LEU A 17 -14.14 9.34 -0.89
N ALA A 18 -13.27 8.78 -0.04
CA ALA A 18 -12.33 7.73 -0.41
C ALA A 18 -13.03 6.44 -0.85
N GLN A 19 -14.16 6.09 -0.20
CA GLN A 19 -15.00 4.97 -0.60
C GLN A 19 -15.64 5.21 -1.97
N ARG A 20 -16.26 6.39 -2.17
CA ARG A 20 -16.94 6.74 -3.43
C ARG A 20 -16.01 6.81 -4.63
N THR A 21 -14.81 7.33 -4.44
CA THR A 21 -13.80 7.46 -5.51
C THR A 21 -13.02 6.17 -5.76
N ARG A 22 -13.23 5.12 -4.96
CA ARG A 22 -12.44 3.87 -4.99
C ARG A 22 -10.93 4.15 -4.95
N LEU A 23 -10.53 5.11 -4.13
CA LEU A 23 -9.17 5.61 -4.06
C LEU A 23 -8.17 4.48 -3.80
N CYS A 24 -7.32 4.18 -4.78
CA CYS A 24 -6.29 3.16 -4.71
C CYS A 24 -5.10 3.53 -5.57
N THR A 25 -3.98 3.87 -4.96
CA THR A 25 -2.76 4.26 -5.67
C THR A 25 -2.15 3.08 -6.44
N ALA A 26 -2.04 1.92 -5.79
CA ALA A 26 -1.50 0.72 -6.43
C ALA A 26 -2.38 0.23 -7.60
N GLY A 27 -3.70 0.26 -7.42
CA GLY A 27 -4.66 -0.05 -8.49
C GLY A 27 -4.57 0.94 -9.63
N GLY A 28 -4.48 2.23 -9.34
CA GLY A 28 -4.35 3.29 -10.36
C GLY A 28 -3.09 3.14 -11.21
N ILE A 29 -1.94 2.84 -10.60
CA ILE A 29 -0.68 2.60 -11.31
C ILE A 29 -0.78 1.32 -12.16
N ARG A 30 -1.33 0.24 -11.60
CA ARG A 30 -1.53 -1.03 -12.32
C ARG A 30 -2.40 -0.83 -13.55
N ASP A 31 -3.54 -0.18 -13.41
CA ASP A 31 -4.50 0.00 -14.49
C ASP A 31 -3.96 0.96 -15.56
N ALA A 32 -3.20 1.99 -15.17
CA ALA A 32 -2.52 2.88 -16.10
C ALA A 32 -1.46 2.16 -16.94
N VAL A 33 -0.70 1.21 -16.35
CA VAL A 33 0.37 0.48 -17.04
C VAL A 33 -0.19 -0.67 -17.90
N LEU A 34 -1.15 -1.45 -17.37
CA LEU A 34 -1.68 -2.65 -18.03
C LEU A 34 -2.79 -2.33 -19.05
N PHE A 35 -3.69 -1.42 -18.70
CA PHE A 35 -4.90 -1.13 -19.47
C PHE A 35 -4.90 0.27 -20.10
N ARG A 36 -3.91 1.12 -19.77
CA ARG A 36 -3.86 2.55 -20.12
C ARG A 36 -5.11 3.32 -19.66
N ASP A 37 -5.73 2.85 -18.58
CA ASP A 37 -6.85 3.51 -17.95
C ASP A 37 -6.34 4.36 -16.76
N PHE A 38 -6.52 5.68 -16.88
CA PHE A 38 -6.04 6.66 -15.91
C PHE A 38 -7.12 7.06 -14.91
N TYR A 39 -8.32 6.48 -14.98
CA TYR A 39 -9.45 6.88 -14.14
C TYR A 39 -9.15 6.77 -12.65
N LEU A 40 -8.61 5.63 -12.20
CA LEU A 40 -8.22 5.44 -10.80
C LEU A 40 -7.02 6.30 -10.38
N LEU A 41 -6.14 6.63 -11.32
CA LEU A 41 -4.95 7.45 -11.05
C LEU A 41 -5.29 8.93 -10.86
N LEU A 42 -6.40 9.41 -11.44
CA LEU A 42 -6.87 10.79 -11.29
C LEU A 42 -7.09 11.18 -9.82
N GLY A 43 -7.55 10.27 -8.97
CA GLY A 43 -7.77 10.52 -7.55
C GLY A 43 -6.47 10.90 -6.80
N PRO A 44 -5.45 10.05 -6.77
CA PRO A 44 -4.14 10.39 -6.18
C PRO A 44 -3.48 11.63 -6.80
N VAL A 45 -3.57 11.82 -8.12
CA VAL A 45 -3.03 13.00 -8.81
C VAL A 45 -3.76 14.28 -8.38
N ALA A 46 -5.07 14.25 -8.25
CA ALA A 46 -5.85 15.39 -7.76
C ALA A 46 -5.47 15.76 -6.32
N ILE A 47 -5.29 14.77 -5.44
CA ILE A 47 -4.84 15.01 -4.06
C ILE A 47 -3.45 15.65 -4.06
N LEU A 48 -2.52 15.15 -4.87
CA LEU A 48 -1.18 15.71 -5.00
C LEU A 48 -1.25 17.16 -5.48
N ALA A 49 -2.02 17.46 -6.53
CA ALA A 49 -2.17 18.80 -7.07
C ALA A 49 -2.73 19.79 -6.04
N VAL A 50 -3.81 19.40 -5.34
CA VAL A 50 -4.42 20.24 -4.30
C VAL A 50 -3.46 20.47 -3.13
N THR A 51 -2.69 19.44 -2.73
CA THR A 51 -1.69 19.57 -1.66
C THR A 51 -0.56 20.51 -2.06
N VAL A 52 -0.07 20.43 -3.28
CA VAL A 52 0.98 21.34 -3.79
C VAL A 52 0.46 22.77 -3.83
N VAL A 53 -0.72 23.01 -4.41
CA VAL A 53 -1.34 24.34 -4.48
C VAL A 53 -1.60 24.90 -3.08
N GLY A 54 -2.11 24.07 -2.16
CA GLY A 54 -2.36 24.47 -0.77
C GLY A 54 -1.07 24.87 -0.04
N ASN A 55 0.00 24.09 -0.18
CA ASN A 55 1.29 24.42 0.42
C ASN A 55 1.93 25.69 -0.17
N LEU A 56 1.74 25.92 -1.48
CA LEU A 56 2.15 27.16 -2.13
C LEU A 56 1.39 28.36 -1.55
N ALA A 57 0.07 28.24 -1.40
CA ALA A 57 -0.78 29.31 -0.88
C ALA A 57 -0.45 29.69 0.58
N ILE A 58 -0.05 28.70 1.38
CA ILE A 58 0.32 28.89 2.80
C ILE A 58 1.80 29.32 2.94
N GLY A 59 2.58 29.34 1.86
CA GLY A 59 4.01 29.68 1.87
C GLY A 59 4.90 28.64 2.57
N LYS A 60 4.40 27.41 2.75
CA LYS A 60 5.13 26.28 3.34
C LYS A 60 5.70 25.32 2.30
N PHE A 61 5.69 25.71 1.04
CA PHE A 61 6.27 24.90 -0.02
C PHE A 61 7.80 24.99 0.03
N ASN A 62 8.45 23.93 0.47
CA ASN A 62 9.92 23.82 0.49
C ASN A 62 10.34 22.75 -0.52
N PRO A 63 10.64 23.14 -1.77
CA PRO A 63 11.11 22.21 -2.79
C PRO A 63 12.56 21.85 -2.51
N GLY A 64 12.83 20.63 -2.12
CA GLY A 64 14.18 20.14 -1.86
C GLY A 64 14.20 18.76 -1.22
N PHE A 65 15.35 18.12 -1.31
CA PHE A 65 15.60 16.84 -0.65
C PHE A 65 16.28 17.01 0.72
N VAL A 66 16.75 18.21 1.03
CA VAL A 66 17.49 18.51 2.26
C VAL A 66 16.63 19.40 3.17
N GLY A 67 16.66 19.10 4.47
CA GLY A 67 15.94 19.91 5.47
C GLY A 67 14.44 19.66 5.54
N GLN A 68 13.95 18.53 5.04
CA GLN A 68 12.56 18.14 5.20
C GLN A 68 12.29 17.67 6.64
N PRO A 69 11.22 18.12 7.29
CA PRO A 69 10.98 17.86 8.71
C PRO A 69 10.65 16.40 9.04
N VAL A 70 10.27 15.58 8.07
CA VAL A 70 9.79 14.20 8.28
C VAL A 70 10.49 13.19 7.36
N ALA A 71 11.10 13.63 6.26
CA ALA A 71 11.71 12.76 5.26
C ALA A 71 13.24 12.87 5.28
N HIS A 72 13.91 11.72 5.25
CA HIS A 72 15.36 11.66 5.09
C HIS A 72 15.77 11.60 3.61
N ALA A 73 17.02 12.00 3.31
CA ALA A 73 17.53 12.08 1.94
C ALA A 73 18.14 10.77 1.40
N ASP A 74 18.06 9.67 2.15
CA ASP A 74 18.59 8.34 1.76
C ASP A 74 17.74 7.72 0.64
N GLY A 75 17.99 8.12 -0.61
CA GLY A 75 17.18 7.73 -1.78
C GLY A 75 17.14 6.23 -2.02
N ILE A 76 18.25 5.51 -1.77
CA ILE A 76 18.33 4.06 -1.98
C ILE A 76 17.38 3.32 -1.03
N TRP A 77 17.40 3.66 0.25
CA TRP A 77 16.54 3.02 1.25
C TRP A 77 15.08 3.41 1.08
N ASN A 78 14.81 4.63 0.65
CA ASN A 78 13.45 5.06 0.29
C ASN A 78 12.91 4.24 -0.89
N PHE A 79 13.72 4.03 -1.94
CA PHE A 79 13.33 3.23 -3.10
C PHE A 79 13.07 1.77 -2.72
N ILE A 80 13.97 1.15 -1.95
CA ILE A 80 13.82 -0.24 -1.50
C ILE A 80 12.57 -0.39 -0.63
N GLY A 81 12.34 0.53 0.31
CA GLY A 81 11.15 0.53 1.16
C GLY A 81 9.86 0.66 0.36
N MET A 82 9.81 1.58 -0.61
CA MET A 82 8.64 1.74 -1.48
C MET A 82 8.43 0.54 -2.39
N ALA A 83 9.49 -0.09 -2.88
CA ALA A 83 9.39 -1.33 -3.66
C ALA A 83 8.80 -2.48 -2.83
N LEU A 84 9.22 -2.61 -1.56
CA LEU A 84 8.66 -3.59 -0.64
C LEU A 84 7.17 -3.35 -0.36
N VAL A 85 6.79 -2.09 -0.12
CA VAL A 85 5.37 -1.70 0.08
C VAL A 85 4.55 -1.99 -1.18
N GLY A 86 5.06 -1.65 -2.36
CA GLY A 86 4.41 -1.94 -3.63
C GLY A 86 4.20 -3.44 -3.87
N TRP A 87 5.22 -4.25 -3.61
CA TRP A 87 5.13 -5.70 -3.75
C TRP A 87 4.12 -6.29 -2.76
N SER A 88 4.18 -5.88 -1.50
CA SER A 88 3.22 -6.31 -0.47
C SER A 88 1.78 -5.90 -0.80
N ALA A 89 1.57 -4.71 -1.37
CA ALA A 89 0.27 -4.23 -1.80
C ALA A 89 -0.32 -5.07 -2.94
N ILE A 90 0.51 -5.58 -3.86
CA ILE A 90 0.07 -6.49 -4.93
C ILE A 90 -0.38 -7.82 -4.33
N LEU A 91 0.38 -8.39 -3.39
CA LEU A 91 0.03 -9.64 -2.72
C LEU A 91 -1.25 -9.52 -1.89
N LEU A 92 -1.46 -8.37 -1.25
CA LEU A 92 -2.64 -8.07 -0.44
C LEU A 92 -3.88 -7.73 -1.29
N GLY A 93 -3.71 -7.53 -2.60
CA GLY A 93 -4.79 -7.19 -3.52
C GLY A 93 -5.20 -5.72 -3.53
N GLY A 94 -4.44 -4.83 -2.90
CA GLY A 94 -4.69 -3.39 -2.91
C GLY A 94 -3.75 -2.62 -1.99
N CYS A 95 -3.71 -1.29 -2.14
CA CYS A 95 -2.91 -0.45 -1.26
C CYS A 95 -3.47 -0.45 0.18
N PRO A 96 -2.66 -0.09 1.20
CA PRO A 96 -3.11 -0.06 2.59
C PRO A 96 -4.39 0.74 2.82
N LEU A 97 -4.55 1.87 2.14
CA LEU A 97 -5.77 2.69 2.22
C LEU A 97 -7.01 1.94 1.71
N ARG A 98 -6.88 1.23 0.61
CA ARG A 98 -7.98 0.42 0.06
C ARG A 98 -8.36 -0.73 1.00
N GLN A 99 -7.39 -1.34 1.67
CA GLN A 99 -7.64 -2.38 2.67
C GLN A 99 -8.42 -1.84 3.87
N LEU A 100 -8.09 -0.63 4.35
CA LEU A 100 -8.83 0.03 5.42
C LEU A 100 -10.30 0.28 5.02
N ILE A 101 -10.54 0.76 3.81
CA ILE A 101 -11.89 1.02 3.29
C ILE A 101 -12.69 -0.28 3.21
N LEU A 102 -12.13 -1.33 2.61
CA LEU A 102 -12.78 -2.63 2.47
C LEU A 102 -13.05 -3.31 3.82
N ALA A 103 -12.14 -3.16 4.79
CA ALA A 103 -12.36 -3.64 6.15
C ALA A 103 -13.54 -2.89 6.80
N GLY A 104 -13.65 -1.58 6.59
CA GLY A 104 -14.79 -0.76 7.03
C GLY A 104 -16.12 -1.13 6.35
N GLU A 105 -16.07 -1.68 5.16
CA GLU A 105 -17.23 -2.23 4.44
C GLU A 105 -17.67 -3.61 4.98
N GLY A 106 -16.94 -4.19 5.93
CA GLY A 106 -17.25 -5.48 6.56
C GLY A 106 -16.61 -6.69 5.88
N ASN A 107 -15.65 -6.51 4.98
CA ASN A 107 -14.92 -7.62 4.38
C ASN A 107 -13.89 -8.19 5.35
N SER A 108 -13.95 -9.49 5.60
CA SER A 108 -13.08 -10.18 6.57
C SER A 108 -11.61 -10.26 6.14
N ASP A 109 -11.33 -10.54 4.87
CA ASP A 109 -9.96 -10.69 4.36
C ASP A 109 -9.16 -9.38 4.49
N PRO A 110 -9.67 -8.21 4.04
CA PRO A 110 -9.05 -6.92 4.31
C PRO A 110 -8.92 -6.60 5.80
N ALA A 111 -9.87 -7.00 6.64
CA ALA A 111 -9.81 -6.76 8.08
C ALA A 111 -8.62 -7.48 8.72
N VAL A 112 -8.33 -8.72 8.32
CA VAL A 112 -7.11 -9.44 8.75
C VAL A 112 -5.84 -8.72 8.28
N GLY A 113 -5.84 -8.20 7.04
CA GLY A 113 -4.74 -7.40 6.52
C GLY A 113 -4.50 -6.11 7.34
N VAL A 114 -5.57 -5.42 7.73
CA VAL A 114 -5.51 -4.23 8.58
C VAL A 114 -4.96 -4.56 9.97
N LEU A 115 -5.42 -5.66 10.58
CA LEU A 115 -4.86 -6.14 11.85
C LEU A 115 -3.37 -6.43 11.74
N GLY A 116 -2.94 -7.09 10.66
CA GLY A 116 -1.52 -7.31 10.37
C GLY A 116 -0.72 -6.01 10.27
N MET A 117 -1.27 -4.97 9.62
CA MET A 117 -0.63 -3.65 9.54
C MET A 117 -0.50 -2.99 10.92
N VAL A 118 -1.53 -3.06 11.78
CA VAL A 118 -1.50 -2.49 13.13
C VAL A 118 -0.47 -3.21 14.00
N VAL A 119 -0.46 -4.53 14.00
CA VAL A 119 0.51 -5.34 14.75
C VAL A 119 1.94 -5.07 14.24
N GLY A 120 2.14 -5.03 12.91
CA GLY A 120 3.44 -4.72 12.30
C GLY A 120 3.95 -3.33 12.67
N ALA A 121 3.08 -2.32 12.64
CA ALA A 121 3.42 -0.96 13.06
C ALA A 121 3.82 -0.90 14.55
N GLY A 122 3.04 -1.57 15.41
CA GLY A 122 3.37 -1.67 16.84
C GLY A 122 4.72 -2.34 17.09
N PHE A 123 5.00 -3.41 16.36
CA PHE A 123 6.30 -4.10 16.42
C PHE A 123 7.44 -3.19 15.95
N CYS A 124 7.28 -2.52 14.81
CA CYS A 124 8.30 -1.61 14.28
C CYS A 124 8.62 -0.46 15.24
N HIS A 125 7.62 0.12 15.89
CA HIS A 125 7.82 1.18 16.87
C HIS A 125 8.50 0.69 18.15
N ASN A 126 8.11 -0.48 18.66
CA ASN A 126 8.63 -1.02 19.90
C ASN A 126 10.09 -1.45 19.78
N PHE A 127 10.52 -1.97 18.63
CA PHE A 127 11.88 -2.44 18.39
C PHE A 127 12.78 -1.40 17.70
N GLY A 128 12.35 -0.16 17.55
CA GLY A 128 13.13 0.91 16.93
C GLY A 128 13.52 0.63 15.47
N LEU A 129 12.62 -0.06 14.74
CA LEU A 129 12.81 -0.37 13.32
C LEU A 129 12.33 0.76 12.41
N SER A 130 11.55 1.70 12.96
CA SER A 130 11.05 2.86 12.21
C SER A 130 12.19 3.83 11.89
N SER A 131 12.18 4.37 10.66
CA SER A 131 13.09 5.43 10.26
C SER A 131 12.74 6.76 10.93
N SER A 132 13.74 7.63 11.07
CA SER A 132 13.61 9.00 11.55
C SER A 132 13.95 9.99 10.43
N ALA A 133 13.82 11.30 10.71
CA ALA A 133 14.24 12.36 9.79
C ALA A 133 15.77 12.33 9.51
N GLU A 134 16.54 11.69 10.39
CA GLU A 134 18.01 11.52 10.25
C GLU A 134 18.40 10.34 9.35
N GLY A 135 17.45 9.46 9.02
CA GLY A 135 17.66 8.31 8.15
C GLY A 135 17.11 6.99 8.70
N PRO A 136 17.29 5.90 7.98
CA PRO A 136 16.89 4.58 8.43
C PRO A 136 17.83 4.06 9.51
N THR A 137 17.26 3.56 10.61
CA THR A 137 18.03 2.91 11.68
C THR A 137 18.73 1.65 11.17
N GLY A 138 19.87 1.28 11.79
CA GLY A 138 20.58 0.04 11.44
C GLY A 138 19.67 -1.19 11.53
N ASN A 139 18.85 -1.26 12.58
CA ASN A 139 17.85 -2.32 12.76
C ASN A 139 16.76 -2.27 11.69
N GLY A 140 16.34 -1.06 11.27
CA GLY A 140 15.37 -0.87 10.20
C GLY A 140 15.86 -1.41 8.85
N LYS A 141 17.16 -1.19 8.53
CA LYS A 141 17.77 -1.75 7.31
C LYS A 141 17.74 -3.27 7.30
N ALA A 142 18.11 -3.90 8.41
CA ALA A 142 18.06 -5.36 8.56
C ALA A 142 16.61 -5.89 8.45
N ALA A 143 15.63 -5.19 9.04
CA ALA A 143 14.23 -5.55 8.96
C ALA A 143 13.68 -5.48 7.53
N VAL A 144 14.05 -4.47 6.74
CA VAL A 144 13.63 -4.35 5.34
C VAL A 144 14.15 -5.53 4.51
N VAL A 145 15.43 -5.91 4.68
CA VAL A 145 16.01 -7.07 3.99
C VAL A 145 15.29 -8.35 4.38
N LEU A 146 15.04 -8.55 5.67
CA LEU A 146 14.31 -9.72 6.16
C LEU A 146 12.87 -9.77 5.60
N CYS A 147 12.18 -8.66 5.58
CA CYS A 147 10.85 -8.56 4.99
C CYS A 147 10.85 -8.87 3.48
N PHE A 148 11.87 -8.44 2.75
CA PHE A 148 12.03 -8.82 1.34
C PHE A 148 12.14 -10.32 1.16
N ILE A 149 12.95 -10.99 1.98
CA ILE A 149 13.11 -12.45 1.94
C ILE A 149 11.77 -13.15 2.25
N VAL A 150 11.05 -12.69 3.27
CA VAL A 150 9.75 -13.26 3.66
C VAL A 150 8.72 -13.07 2.55
N VAL A 151 8.60 -11.87 1.99
CA VAL A 151 7.65 -11.57 0.90
C VAL A 151 8.00 -12.38 -0.35
N ALA A 152 9.28 -12.52 -0.70
CA ALA A 152 9.73 -13.37 -1.79
C ALA A 152 9.38 -14.84 -1.57
N ALA A 153 9.62 -15.37 -0.36
CA ALA A 153 9.26 -16.75 0.00
C ALA A 153 7.75 -16.98 -0.12
N ILE A 154 6.92 -16.07 0.39
CA ILE A 154 5.45 -16.16 0.27
C ILE A 154 5.03 -16.15 -1.20
N THR A 155 5.64 -15.29 -2.01
CA THR A 155 5.33 -15.20 -3.45
C THR A 155 5.67 -16.50 -4.16
N LEU A 156 6.85 -17.09 -3.91
CA LEU A 156 7.27 -18.35 -4.51
C LEU A 156 6.35 -19.51 -4.11
N LEU A 157 6.01 -19.63 -2.83
CA LEU A 157 5.09 -20.66 -2.35
C LEU A 157 3.70 -20.53 -3.00
N ASN A 158 3.19 -19.31 -3.16
CA ASN A 158 1.90 -19.10 -3.83
C ASN A 158 1.97 -19.40 -5.33
N MET A 159 3.08 -19.14 -6.00
CA MET A 159 3.25 -19.48 -7.43
C MET A 159 3.21 -20.99 -7.66
N GLU A 160 3.84 -21.78 -6.79
CA GLU A 160 3.77 -23.26 -6.87
C GLU A 160 2.34 -23.78 -6.68
N HIS A 161 1.60 -23.19 -5.75
CA HIS A 161 0.19 -23.54 -5.52
C HIS A 161 -0.71 -23.21 -6.73
N LEU A 162 -0.50 -22.07 -7.37
CA LEU A 162 -1.22 -21.67 -8.59
C LEU A 162 -0.88 -22.56 -9.78
N GLY A 163 0.38 -22.96 -9.93
CA GLY A 163 0.83 -23.90 -10.95
C GLY A 163 0.13 -25.26 -10.84
N LYS A 164 0.05 -25.80 -9.61
CA LYS A 164 -0.66 -27.07 -9.34
C LYS A 164 -2.16 -26.97 -9.60
N ARG A 165 -2.81 -25.85 -9.23
CA ARG A 165 -4.25 -25.63 -9.49
C ARG A 165 -4.55 -25.54 -11.00
N LYS A 166 -3.71 -24.87 -11.80
CA LYS A 166 -3.87 -24.82 -13.25
C LYS A 166 -3.72 -26.19 -13.87
N ALA A 167 -2.72 -26.98 -13.49
CA ALA A 167 -2.53 -28.32 -14.00
C ALA A 167 -3.75 -29.23 -13.73
N VAL A 168 -4.31 -29.18 -12.51
CA VAL A 168 -5.50 -29.95 -12.13
C VAL A 168 -6.74 -29.48 -12.91
N SER A 169 -6.92 -28.18 -13.15
CA SER A 169 -8.07 -27.66 -13.89
C SER A 169 -8.01 -28.03 -15.38
N THR A 170 -6.82 -28.04 -15.97
CA THR A 170 -6.63 -28.45 -17.38
C THR A 170 -6.93 -29.94 -17.54
N GLN A 171 -6.43 -30.79 -16.66
CA GLN A 171 -6.70 -32.22 -16.66
C GLN A 171 -8.19 -32.56 -16.49
N LYS A 172 -8.90 -31.77 -15.67
CA LYS A 172 -10.34 -31.94 -15.47
C LYS A 172 -11.16 -31.45 -16.65
N GLY A 173 -10.66 -30.48 -17.42
CA GLY A 173 -11.26 -30.04 -18.69
C GLY A 173 -11.15 -31.08 -19.78
N GLU A 174 -9.96 -31.66 -19.96
CA GLU A 174 -9.71 -32.75 -20.94
C GLU A 174 -10.54 -34.00 -20.67
N LEU A 175 -10.74 -34.36 -19.38
CA LEU A 175 -11.59 -35.50 -19.00
C LEU A 175 -13.09 -35.28 -19.24
N ARG A 176 -13.55 -34.03 -19.35
CA ARG A 176 -14.94 -33.70 -19.71
C ARG A 176 -15.17 -33.72 -21.21
N ASP A 177 -14.22 -33.20 -21.97
CA ASP A 177 -14.30 -33.09 -23.45
C ASP A 177 -14.13 -34.47 -24.13
N GLY A 178 -13.51 -35.43 -23.50
CA GLY A 178 -13.33 -36.79 -24.01
C GLY A 178 -14.48 -37.77 -23.67
N LYS A 179 -15.60 -37.27 -23.12
CA LYS A 179 -16.80 -38.08 -22.79
C LYS A 179 -18.04 -37.77 -23.66
N ASP A 180 -17.93 -36.80 -24.53
CA ASP A 180 -18.93 -36.50 -25.56
C ASP A 180 -18.47 -37.08 -26.91
#